data_b4d80018a3e1a3073cbe96d4c7c15acb
#
_entry.id   b4d80018a3e1a3073cbe96d4c7c15acb
#
_cell.length_a   1.000
_cell.length_b   1.000
_cell.length_c   1.000
_cell.angle_alpha   90.00
_cell.angle_beta   90.00
_cell.angle_gamma   90.00
#
_symmetry.space_group_name_H-M   'P 1'
#
loop_
_entity.id
_entity.type
_entity.pdbx_description
1 polymer ?
#
loop_
_entity_poly.entity_id
_entity_poly.type
_entity_poly.pdbx_seq_one_letter_code
_entity_poly.pdbx_strand_id
1 'polypeptide(L)'
;MINKYIITKLTTMGIRMLNKYLKEYSSNAMEEVTISELSGKKIAIDVSIFMYQFKGENTLTENMTKMIKHFTNNNITPIYVFDGRPPDEKIEVLTHRDNTKKMSKAKCDNIQNIITTNNNLSDNERSLLIDKLKNEKKNCLHITNANIRDVKKIMNRMGIPYLEAKGEADELCVYLVKKNFAWACITQDMDMFVYGCPRVLRNYSLKKDTMVLYTMTNILDNLHMTQADFTEVCSFCTDYNKTRFTIFAAMGLFYKYLRRKKGIITFYDWLIYTKVISINDKQKLLNVKKMFLIDINEQIKSSNLITKMI
;
A
#
# COMPACT_ATOMS: atom_id res chain seq x y z
N MET A 1 11.76 17.07 -1.00
CA MET A 1 11.75 16.28 -2.25
C MET A 1 12.12 14.80 -2.05
N ILE A 2 12.93 14.42 -1.07
CA ILE A 2 13.38 13.03 -0.80
C ILE A 2 12.21 12.10 -0.45
N ASN A 3 11.22 12.56 0.34
CA ASN A 3 10.07 11.76 0.79
C ASN A 3 9.15 11.26 -0.35
N LYS A 4 9.02 12.03 -1.42
CA LYS A 4 8.09 11.70 -2.51
C LYS A 4 8.57 10.53 -3.39
N TYR A 5 9.88 10.29 -3.46
CA TYR A 5 10.49 9.25 -4.30
C TYR A 5 10.55 7.86 -3.64
N ILE A 6 10.77 7.80 -2.33
CA ILE A 6 10.74 6.52 -1.58
C ILE A 6 9.30 5.99 -1.56
N ILE A 7 8.35 6.87 -1.30
CA ILE A 7 6.91 6.53 -1.31
C ILE A 7 6.47 6.11 -2.72
N THR A 8 6.92 6.81 -3.79
CA THR A 8 6.51 6.48 -5.15
C THR A 8 7.00 5.11 -5.62
N LYS A 9 8.08 4.55 -5.10
CA LYS A 9 8.60 3.26 -5.54
C LYS A 9 8.08 2.07 -4.73
N LEU A 10 7.70 2.30 -3.47
CA LEU A 10 6.88 1.36 -2.68
C LEU A 10 5.43 1.30 -3.22
N THR A 11 4.96 2.40 -3.81
CA THR A 11 3.60 2.51 -4.37
C THR A 11 3.48 2.15 -5.86
N THR A 12 4.53 1.63 -6.51
CA THR A 12 4.44 1.16 -7.91
C THR A 12 3.86 -0.25 -8.03
N MET A 13 3.46 -0.86 -6.92
CA MET A 13 2.71 -2.11 -6.91
C MET A 13 1.23 -1.86 -6.65
N GLY A 14 0.42 -2.82 -7.09
CA GLY A 14 -1.02 -2.69 -7.07
C GLY A 14 -1.54 -2.14 -8.40
N ILE A 15 -2.44 -1.18 -8.35
CA ILE A 15 -3.15 -0.71 -9.55
C ILE A 15 -2.48 0.53 -10.12
N ARG A 16 -1.97 0.40 -11.32
CA ARG A 16 -1.27 1.49 -12.03
C ARG A 16 -2.15 2.72 -12.16
N MET A 17 -1.63 3.86 -11.67
CA MET A 17 -2.25 5.18 -11.79
C MET A 17 -3.59 5.34 -11.04
N LEU A 18 -3.99 4.41 -10.17
CA LEU A 18 -5.26 4.51 -9.44
C LEU A 18 -5.34 5.83 -8.64
N ASN A 19 -4.29 6.20 -7.92
CA ASN A 19 -4.28 7.46 -7.17
C ASN A 19 -4.48 8.70 -8.08
N LYS A 20 -3.89 8.68 -9.28
CA LYS A 20 -4.10 9.77 -10.25
C LYS A 20 -5.54 9.78 -10.74
N TYR A 21 -6.09 8.61 -11.06
CA TYR A 21 -7.47 8.46 -11.51
C TYR A 21 -8.46 8.97 -10.47
N LEU A 22 -8.31 8.56 -9.20
CA LEU A 22 -9.19 9.03 -8.13
C LEU A 22 -9.11 10.55 -7.92
N LYS A 23 -7.93 11.13 -8.01
CA LYS A 23 -7.75 12.59 -7.92
C LYS A 23 -8.46 13.34 -9.04
N GLU A 24 -8.54 12.75 -10.22
CA GLU A 24 -9.15 13.38 -11.39
C GLU A 24 -10.68 13.22 -11.40
N TYR A 25 -11.19 12.04 -11.00
CA TYR A 25 -12.60 11.67 -11.11
C TYR A 25 -13.36 11.58 -9.80
N SER A 26 -12.70 11.71 -8.66
CA SER A 26 -13.30 11.59 -7.33
C SER A 26 -12.64 12.53 -6.33
N SER A 27 -12.27 13.75 -6.75
CA SER A 27 -11.53 14.71 -5.92
C SER A 27 -12.27 15.10 -4.62
N ASN A 28 -13.59 15.19 -4.66
CA ASN A 28 -14.44 15.45 -3.49
C ASN A 28 -14.58 14.28 -2.51
N ALA A 29 -14.03 13.11 -2.84
CA ALA A 29 -13.90 11.97 -1.93
C ALA A 29 -12.60 12.02 -1.11
N MET A 30 -11.81 13.09 -1.29
CA MET A 30 -10.54 13.31 -0.62
C MET A 30 -10.59 14.61 0.15
N GLU A 31 -10.27 14.53 1.43
CA GLU A 31 -10.25 15.66 2.35
C GLU A 31 -8.90 15.74 3.06
N GLU A 32 -8.30 16.91 3.14
CA GLU A 32 -7.13 17.12 3.99
C GLU A 32 -7.63 17.31 5.42
N VAL A 33 -7.20 16.41 6.31
CA VAL A 33 -7.57 16.41 7.73
C VAL A 33 -6.34 16.63 8.59
N THR A 34 -6.49 17.35 9.68
CA THR A 34 -5.45 17.55 10.68
C THR A 34 -5.44 16.39 11.69
N ILE A 35 -4.33 16.18 12.35
CA ILE A 35 -4.22 15.17 13.41
C ILE A 35 -5.22 15.44 14.54
N SER A 36 -5.47 16.69 14.89
CA SER A 36 -6.40 17.09 15.95
C SER A 36 -7.85 16.69 15.65
N GLU A 37 -8.27 16.69 14.38
CA GLU A 37 -9.62 16.25 13.97
C GLU A 37 -9.83 14.74 14.13
N LEU A 38 -8.74 13.99 14.29
CA LEU A 38 -8.78 12.55 14.54
C LEU A 38 -8.77 12.21 16.04
N SER A 39 -8.85 13.20 16.93
CA SER A 39 -8.90 12.99 18.38
C SER A 39 -10.04 12.05 18.77
N GLY A 40 -9.77 11.14 19.70
CA GLY A 40 -10.71 10.10 20.15
C GLY A 40 -10.91 8.94 19.16
N LYS A 41 -10.26 8.95 18.00
CA LYS A 41 -10.40 7.86 17.02
C LYS A 41 -9.39 6.74 17.27
N LYS A 42 -9.83 5.50 17.03
CA LYS A 42 -8.96 4.33 16.90
C LYS A 42 -8.55 4.20 15.43
N ILE A 43 -7.26 4.13 15.16
CA ILE A 43 -6.71 4.12 13.78
C ILE A 43 -5.83 2.89 13.59
N ALA A 44 -6.17 2.05 12.62
CA ALA A 44 -5.31 0.95 12.19
C ALA A 44 -4.12 1.51 11.39
N ILE A 45 -2.93 0.98 11.61
CA ILE A 45 -1.69 1.48 10.97
C ILE A 45 -0.93 0.30 10.39
N ASP A 46 -0.80 0.27 9.08
CA ASP A 46 0.15 -0.60 8.41
C ASP A 46 1.57 -0.13 8.75
N VAL A 47 2.25 -0.90 9.59
CA VAL A 47 3.58 -0.53 10.12
C VAL A 47 4.65 -0.61 9.05
N SER A 48 4.54 -1.55 8.13
CA SER A 48 5.59 -1.86 7.16
C SER A 48 5.97 -0.66 6.31
N ILE A 49 4.98 0.12 5.88
CA ILE A 49 5.21 1.33 5.07
C ILE A 49 6.08 2.35 5.83
N PHE A 50 5.78 2.58 7.11
CA PHE A 50 6.54 3.52 7.94
C PHE A 50 7.93 2.99 8.28
N MET A 51 8.06 1.67 8.51
CA MET A 51 9.36 1.05 8.73
C MET A 51 10.28 1.24 7.51
N TYR A 52 9.77 1.03 6.30
CA TYR A 52 10.52 1.28 5.07
C TYR A 52 10.90 2.75 4.91
N GLN A 53 9.95 3.66 5.14
CA GLN A 53 10.19 5.10 5.04
C GLN A 53 11.28 5.55 6.02
N PHE A 54 11.11 5.26 7.31
CA PHE A 54 12.03 5.73 8.35
C PHE A 54 13.39 5.05 8.29
N LYS A 55 13.45 3.80 7.87
CA LYS A 55 14.73 3.14 7.59
C LYS A 55 15.47 3.77 6.42
N GLY A 56 14.75 4.17 5.37
CA GLY A 56 15.34 4.88 4.23
C GLY A 56 15.90 6.26 4.62
N GLU A 57 15.39 6.83 5.71
CA GLU A 57 15.88 8.08 6.32
C GLU A 57 16.97 7.85 7.40
N ASN A 58 17.33 6.58 7.72
CA ASN A 58 18.17 6.16 8.83
C ASN A 58 17.67 6.62 10.22
N THR A 59 16.35 6.78 10.37
CA THR A 59 15.71 7.32 11.58
C THR A 59 14.63 6.37 12.12
N LEU A 60 14.74 5.06 11.85
CA LEU A 60 13.67 4.09 12.12
C LEU A 60 13.15 4.15 13.57
N THR A 61 14.03 3.98 14.55
CA THR A 61 13.65 3.94 15.97
C THR A 61 13.19 5.32 16.48
N GLU A 62 13.86 6.38 16.05
CA GLU A 62 13.53 7.75 16.41
C GLU A 62 12.15 8.17 15.87
N ASN A 63 11.94 8.00 14.57
CA ASN A 63 10.70 8.43 13.94
C ASN A 63 9.52 7.53 14.30
N MET A 64 9.73 6.23 14.56
CA MET A 64 8.68 5.38 15.14
C MET A 64 8.26 5.88 16.52
N THR A 65 9.21 6.22 17.38
CA THR A 65 8.91 6.77 18.71
C THR A 65 8.20 8.12 18.61
N LYS A 66 8.63 9.01 17.71
CA LYS A 66 7.96 10.29 17.46
C LYS A 66 6.53 10.10 16.95
N MET A 67 6.32 9.20 16.02
CA MET A 67 4.99 8.90 15.46
C MET A 67 4.04 8.36 16.53
N ILE A 68 4.50 7.45 17.39
CA ILE A 68 3.70 6.93 18.48
C ILE A 68 3.28 8.06 19.43
N LYS A 69 4.25 8.87 19.90
CA LYS A 69 3.97 10.01 20.77
C LYS A 69 3.03 11.03 20.12
N HIS A 70 3.20 11.25 18.82
CA HIS A 70 2.37 12.20 18.08
C HIS A 70 0.89 11.77 18.07
N PHE A 71 0.61 10.49 17.85
CA PHE A 71 -0.77 10.00 17.92
C PHE A 71 -1.32 10.00 19.35
N THR A 72 -0.58 9.48 20.30
CA THR A 72 -1.06 9.39 21.71
C THR A 72 -1.26 10.77 22.34
N ASN A 73 -0.40 11.73 22.06
CA ASN A 73 -0.55 13.10 22.56
C ASN A 73 -1.76 13.83 21.98
N ASN A 74 -2.23 13.41 20.79
CA ASN A 74 -3.45 13.93 20.18
C ASN A 74 -4.69 13.07 20.49
N ASN A 75 -4.63 12.24 21.54
CA ASN A 75 -5.73 11.37 21.97
C ASN A 75 -6.22 10.42 20.88
N ILE A 76 -5.31 9.98 19.98
CA ILE A 76 -5.59 8.94 18.99
C ILE A 76 -5.10 7.61 19.54
N THR A 77 -5.91 6.56 19.41
CA THR A 77 -5.52 5.19 19.76
C THR A 77 -4.97 4.47 18.52
N PRO A 78 -3.65 4.36 18.35
CA PRO A 78 -3.09 3.65 17.21
C PRO A 78 -3.17 2.13 17.44
N ILE A 79 -3.56 1.39 16.40
CA ILE A 79 -3.53 -0.07 16.34
C ILE A 79 -2.52 -0.44 15.26
N TYR A 80 -1.30 -0.76 15.67
CA TYR A 80 -0.23 -1.12 14.74
C TYR A 80 -0.38 -2.56 14.25
N VAL A 81 -0.32 -2.76 12.94
CA VAL A 81 -0.46 -4.07 12.32
C VAL A 81 0.83 -4.41 11.57
N PHE A 82 1.44 -5.53 11.93
CA PHE A 82 2.61 -6.08 11.25
C PHE A 82 2.20 -7.15 10.25
N ASP A 83 2.94 -7.25 9.14
CA ASP A 83 2.78 -8.33 8.18
C ASP A 83 3.11 -9.68 8.82
N GLY A 84 2.36 -10.69 8.42
CA GLY A 84 2.66 -12.10 8.67
C GLY A 84 3.28 -12.77 7.45
N ARG A 85 2.88 -14.01 7.18
CA ARG A 85 3.34 -14.75 6.02
C ARG A 85 2.58 -14.30 4.77
N PRO A 86 3.27 -13.88 3.69
CA PRO A 86 2.59 -13.50 2.46
C PRO A 86 1.87 -14.71 1.84
N PRO A 87 0.75 -14.51 1.14
CA PRO A 87 0.05 -15.57 0.43
C PRO A 87 0.91 -16.15 -0.70
N ASP A 88 0.68 -17.42 -1.00
CA ASP A 88 1.49 -18.16 -1.98
C ASP A 88 1.42 -17.55 -3.39
N GLU A 89 0.30 -16.95 -3.76
CA GLU A 89 0.07 -16.25 -5.02
C GLU A 89 1.01 -15.02 -5.21
N LYS A 90 1.53 -14.48 -4.11
CA LYS A 90 2.46 -13.33 -4.14
C LYS A 90 3.93 -13.74 -4.14
N ILE A 91 4.25 -15.01 -3.94
CA ILE A 91 5.65 -15.49 -3.83
C ILE A 91 6.46 -15.15 -5.09
N GLU A 92 5.90 -15.36 -6.28
CA GLU A 92 6.60 -15.05 -7.54
C GLU A 92 6.97 -13.56 -7.63
N VAL A 93 6.04 -12.69 -7.25
CA VAL A 93 6.23 -11.23 -7.27
C VAL A 93 7.26 -10.81 -6.21
N LEU A 94 7.22 -11.40 -5.03
CA LEU A 94 8.19 -11.16 -3.96
C LEU A 94 9.58 -11.63 -4.35
N THR A 95 9.70 -12.80 -4.97
CA THR A 95 10.98 -13.33 -5.49
C THR A 95 11.57 -12.40 -6.54
N HIS A 96 10.74 -11.90 -7.46
CA HIS A 96 11.20 -10.93 -8.46
C HIS A 96 11.69 -9.63 -7.81
N ARG A 97 11.01 -9.14 -6.78
CA ARG A 97 11.44 -7.97 -6.00
C ARG A 97 12.77 -8.21 -5.30
N ASP A 98 12.95 -9.36 -4.67
CA ASP A 98 14.20 -9.69 -3.97
C ASP A 98 15.37 -9.79 -4.94
N ASN A 99 15.16 -10.36 -6.13
CA ASN A 99 16.17 -10.38 -7.18
C ASN A 99 16.52 -8.95 -7.65
N THR A 100 15.53 -8.08 -7.82
CA THR A 100 15.75 -6.68 -8.17
C THR A 100 16.55 -5.96 -7.08
N LYS A 101 16.25 -6.20 -5.79
CA LYS A 101 17.01 -5.65 -4.65
C LYS A 101 18.45 -6.14 -4.63
N LYS A 102 18.68 -7.44 -4.89
CA LYS A 102 20.04 -8.01 -4.99
C LYS A 102 20.84 -7.36 -6.12
N MET A 103 20.24 -7.17 -7.28
CA MET A 103 20.88 -6.49 -8.42
C MET A 103 21.21 -5.02 -8.09
N SER A 104 20.31 -4.31 -7.43
CA SER A 104 20.56 -2.93 -7.02
C SER A 104 21.66 -2.87 -5.95
N LYS A 105 21.75 -3.85 -5.04
CA LYS A 105 22.83 -3.94 -4.07
C LYS A 105 24.20 -4.11 -4.77
N ALA A 106 24.30 -5.03 -5.72
CA ALA A 106 25.53 -5.22 -6.48
C ALA A 106 25.95 -3.94 -7.23
N LYS A 107 24.97 -3.18 -7.76
CA LYS A 107 25.23 -1.86 -8.36
C LYS A 107 25.73 -0.85 -7.32
N CYS A 108 25.15 -0.83 -6.11
CA CYS A 108 25.62 0.03 -5.02
C CYS A 108 27.08 -0.26 -4.68
N ASP A 109 27.41 -1.55 -4.50
CA ASP A 109 28.77 -1.98 -4.14
C ASP A 109 29.76 -1.59 -5.23
N ASN A 110 29.40 -1.77 -6.51
CA ASN A 110 30.24 -1.37 -7.64
C ASN A 110 30.44 0.17 -7.68
N ILE A 111 29.37 0.97 -7.58
CA ILE A 111 29.48 2.44 -7.57
C ILE A 111 30.31 2.91 -6.38
N GLN A 112 30.14 2.30 -5.20
CA GLN A 112 30.92 2.62 -4.00
C GLN A 112 32.40 2.34 -4.24
N ASN A 113 32.75 1.20 -4.84
CA ASN A 113 34.12 0.85 -5.19
C ASN A 113 34.74 1.86 -6.16
N ILE A 114 34.02 2.27 -7.21
CA ILE A 114 34.50 3.27 -8.17
C ILE A 114 34.81 4.59 -7.45
N ILE A 115 33.94 5.05 -6.55
CA ILE A 115 34.12 6.30 -5.80
C ILE A 115 35.36 6.22 -4.88
N THR A 116 35.63 5.02 -4.30
CA THR A 116 36.73 4.84 -3.32
C THR A 116 38.07 4.56 -3.97
N THR A 117 38.10 3.88 -5.12
CA THR A 117 39.35 3.45 -5.76
C THR A 117 39.85 4.40 -6.85
N ASN A 118 38.97 5.19 -7.45
CA ASN A 118 39.36 6.09 -8.53
C ASN A 118 39.61 7.51 -8.00
N ASN A 119 40.89 7.83 -7.80
CA ASN A 119 41.32 9.14 -7.32
C ASN A 119 41.28 10.25 -8.39
N ASN A 120 41.09 9.88 -9.67
CA ASN A 120 41.13 10.82 -10.78
C ASN A 120 39.72 11.31 -11.23
N LEU A 121 38.68 11.03 -10.40
CA LEU A 121 37.34 11.53 -10.69
C LEU A 121 37.28 13.04 -10.49
N SER A 122 36.77 13.74 -11.50
CA SER A 122 36.38 15.15 -11.33
C SER A 122 35.25 15.32 -10.31
N ASP A 123 35.12 16.50 -9.72
CA ASP A 123 34.06 16.80 -8.75
C ASP A 123 32.65 16.55 -9.33
N ASN A 124 32.45 16.86 -10.60
CA ASN A 124 31.19 16.60 -11.30
C ASN A 124 30.87 15.11 -11.43
N GLU A 125 31.87 14.29 -11.85
CA GLU A 125 31.69 12.84 -11.95
C GLU A 125 31.43 12.20 -10.60
N ARG A 126 32.17 12.63 -9.58
CA ARG A 126 31.97 12.16 -8.19
C ARG A 126 30.57 12.51 -7.70
N SER A 127 30.06 13.72 -7.93
CA SER A 127 28.71 14.13 -7.58
C SER A 127 27.64 13.29 -8.26
N LEU A 128 27.77 13.03 -9.57
CA LEU A 128 26.87 12.18 -10.32
C LEU A 128 26.86 10.73 -9.81
N LEU A 129 28.01 10.18 -9.46
CA LEU A 129 28.11 8.82 -8.88
C LEU A 129 27.48 8.76 -7.49
N ILE A 130 27.67 9.78 -6.67
CA ILE A 130 27.02 9.88 -5.34
C ILE A 130 25.50 9.91 -5.49
N ASP A 131 24.97 10.67 -6.43
CA ASP A 131 23.52 10.73 -6.64
C ASP A 131 22.95 9.41 -7.23
N LYS A 132 23.69 8.75 -8.11
CA LYS A 132 23.36 7.38 -8.56
C LYS A 132 23.37 6.40 -7.38
N LEU A 133 24.39 6.45 -6.52
CA LEU A 133 24.52 5.61 -5.34
C LEU A 133 23.36 5.84 -4.37
N LYS A 134 22.97 7.09 -4.10
CA LYS A 134 21.80 7.43 -3.27
C LYS A 134 20.52 6.83 -3.84
N ASN A 135 20.35 6.86 -5.16
CA ASN A 135 19.16 6.31 -5.82
C ASN A 135 19.13 4.78 -5.76
N GLU A 136 20.26 4.11 -6.02
CA GLU A 136 20.33 2.64 -5.92
C GLU A 136 20.20 2.16 -4.47
N LYS A 137 20.77 2.84 -3.48
CA LYS A 137 20.58 2.53 -2.04
C LYS A 137 19.12 2.49 -1.63
N LYS A 138 18.27 3.36 -2.20
CA LYS A 138 16.81 3.31 -1.96
C LYS A 138 16.18 2.02 -2.50
N ASN A 139 16.70 1.49 -3.62
CA ASN A 139 16.20 0.28 -4.24
C ASN A 139 16.59 -1.00 -3.48
N CYS A 140 17.70 -0.93 -2.73
CA CYS A 140 18.22 -2.04 -1.92
C CYS A 140 17.61 -2.11 -0.52
N LEU A 141 16.73 -1.16 -0.16
CA LEU A 141 16.21 -1.07 1.20
C LEU A 141 15.47 -2.36 1.60
N HIS A 142 15.87 -2.95 2.71
CA HIS A 142 15.28 -4.18 3.24
C HIS A 142 15.02 -4.04 4.74
N ILE A 143 13.82 -4.40 5.19
CA ILE A 143 13.48 -4.49 6.61
C ILE A 143 13.90 -5.88 7.10
N THR A 144 14.77 -5.91 8.09
CA THR A 144 15.25 -7.16 8.71
C THR A 144 14.39 -7.54 9.92
N ASN A 145 14.43 -8.81 10.32
CA ASN A 145 13.78 -9.26 11.55
C ASN A 145 14.31 -8.52 12.81
N ALA A 146 15.57 -8.06 12.79
CA ALA A 146 16.10 -7.20 13.85
C ALA A 146 15.35 -5.86 13.93
N ASN A 147 15.11 -5.22 12.78
CA ASN A 147 14.34 -3.98 12.73
C ASN A 147 12.91 -4.16 13.26
N ILE A 148 12.24 -5.27 12.90
CA ILE A 148 10.90 -5.58 13.41
C ILE A 148 10.93 -5.76 14.92
N ARG A 149 11.88 -6.54 15.44
CA ARG A 149 12.04 -6.73 16.90
C ARG A 149 12.30 -5.41 17.63
N ASP A 150 13.11 -4.53 17.07
CA ASP A 150 13.42 -3.24 17.72
C ASP A 150 12.20 -2.31 17.74
N VAL A 151 11.41 -2.27 16.67
CA VAL A 151 10.15 -1.52 16.66
C VAL A 151 9.15 -2.11 17.67
N LYS A 152 8.98 -3.43 17.75
CA LYS A 152 8.12 -4.09 18.73
C LYS A 152 8.59 -3.81 20.17
N LYS A 153 9.91 -3.78 20.44
CA LYS A 153 10.44 -3.38 21.75
C LYS A 153 10.07 -1.95 22.14
N ILE A 154 10.11 -1.01 21.16
CA ILE A 154 9.67 0.38 21.41
C ILE A 154 8.20 0.40 21.80
N MET A 155 7.34 -0.27 21.04
CA MET A 155 5.89 -0.35 21.32
C MET A 155 5.63 -0.93 22.72
N ASN A 156 6.26 -2.05 23.05
CA ASN A 156 6.13 -2.69 24.37
C ASN A 156 6.57 -1.74 25.51
N ARG A 157 7.69 -1.02 25.35
CA ARG A 157 8.17 -0.05 26.36
C ARG A 157 7.21 1.13 26.55
N MET A 158 6.49 1.50 25.51
CA MET A 158 5.52 2.59 25.52
C MET A 158 4.10 2.12 25.87
N GLY A 159 3.88 0.83 26.14
CA GLY A 159 2.57 0.27 26.44
C GLY A 159 1.60 0.29 25.26
N ILE A 160 2.12 0.33 24.01
CA ILE A 160 1.30 0.39 22.81
C ILE A 160 1.06 -1.01 22.27
N PRO A 161 -0.21 -1.43 22.15
CA PRO A 161 -0.55 -2.73 21.59
C PRO A 161 -0.29 -2.78 20.08
N TYR A 162 0.07 -3.95 19.58
CA TYR A 162 0.19 -4.22 18.15
C TYR A 162 -0.38 -5.59 17.81
N LEU A 163 -0.76 -5.76 16.57
CA LEU A 163 -1.28 -7.01 15.99
C LEU A 163 -0.29 -7.54 14.96
N GLU A 164 -0.29 -8.85 14.80
CA GLU A 164 0.41 -9.55 13.73
C GLU A 164 -0.63 -10.22 12.83
N ALA A 165 -0.67 -9.82 11.58
CA ALA A 165 -1.54 -10.47 10.60
C ALA A 165 -1.07 -11.90 10.35
N LYS A 166 -1.97 -12.81 9.98
CA LYS A 166 -1.59 -14.13 9.48
C LYS A 166 -0.96 -14.02 8.09
N GLY A 167 -1.58 -13.21 7.24
CA GLY A 167 -1.16 -12.84 5.91
C GLY A 167 -0.59 -11.43 5.89
N GLU A 168 -1.10 -10.59 5.02
CA GLU A 168 -0.67 -9.20 4.89
C GLU A 168 -1.39 -8.29 5.89
N ALA A 169 -0.69 -7.24 6.33
CA ALA A 169 -1.24 -6.24 7.24
C ALA A 169 -2.46 -5.53 6.65
N ASP A 170 -2.49 -5.34 5.32
CA ASP A 170 -3.57 -4.66 4.61
C ASP A 170 -4.93 -5.31 4.85
N GLU A 171 -5.02 -6.65 4.73
CA GLU A 171 -6.26 -7.39 4.95
C GLU A 171 -6.78 -7.23 6.37
N LEU A 172 -5.89 -7.32 7.36
CA LEU A 172 -6.25 -7.13 8.76
C LEU A 172 -6.66 -5.68 9.05
N CYS A 173 -5.96 -4.69 8.49
CA CYS A 173 -6.33 -3.29 8.60
C CYS A 173 -7.73 -3.02 8.03
N VAL A 174 -8.01 -3.54 6.83
CA VAL A 174 -9.35 -3.42 6.21
C VAL A 174 -10.41 -4.09 7.08
N TYR A 175 -10.14 -5.29 7.60
CA TYR A 175 -11.05 -5.99 8.50
C TYR A 175 -11.38 -5.16 9.74
N LEU A 176 -10.37 -4.58 10.40
CA LEU A 176 -10.55 -3.73 11.58
C LEU A 176 -11.46 -2.53 11.29
N VAL A 177 -11.29 -1.90 10.13
CA VAL A 177 -12.12 -0.75 9.76
C VAL A 177 -13.55 -1.17 9.38
N LYS A 178 -13.72 -2.25 8.59
CA LYS A 178 -15.05 -2.78 8.22
C LYS A 178 -15.87 -3.24 9.41
N LYS A 179 -15.21 -3.76 10.45
CA LYS A 179 -15.87 -4.21 11.70
C LYS A 179 -15.98 -3.12 12.77
N ASN A 180 -15.61 -1.87 12.44
CA ASN A 180 -15.62 -0.73 13.36
C ASN A 180 -14.71 -0.90 14.60
N PHE A 181 -13.73 -1.80 14.59
CA PHE A 181 -12.66 -1.84 15.58
C PHE A 181 -11.70 -0.65 15.43
N ALA A 182 -11.53 -0.17 14.21
CA ALA A 182 -10.84 1.06 13.89
C ALA A 182 -11.74 1.98 13.07
N TRP A 183 -11.56 3.29 13.21
CA TRP A 183 -12.30 4.28 12.41
C TRP A 183 -11.76 4.39 10.99
N ALA A 184 -10.46 4.34 10.81
CA ALA A 184 -9.79 4.38 9.51
C ALA A 184 -8.49 3.57 9.55
N CYS A 185 -7.87 3.36 8.39
CA CYS A 185 -6.53 2.81 8.26
C CYS A 185 -5.56 3.85 7.69
N ILE A 186 -4.35 3.95 8.28
CA ILE A 186 -3.24 4.70 7.70
C ILE A 186 -2.36 3.76 6.88
N THR A 187 -2.28 3.98 5.58
CA THR A 187 -1.39 3.28 4.65
C THR A 187 -1.14 4.12 3.40
N GLN A 188 -0.15 3.74 2.59
CA GLN A 188 0.09 4.30 1.27
C GLN A 188 -0.37 3.35 0.16
N ASP A 189 -0.79 2.13 0.50
CA ASP A 189 -1.20 1.15 -0.50
C ASP A 189 -2.57 1.50 -1.09
N MET A 190 -2.67 1.40 -2.41
CA MET A 190 -3.91 1.64 -3.14
C MET A 190 -4.80 0.40 -3.18
N ASP A 191 -4.28 -0.77 -2.87
CA ASP A 191 -5.04 -2.02 -2.83
C ASP A 191 -6.12 -1.99 -1.74
N MET A 192 -5.96 -1.13 -0.72
CA MET A 192 -6.96 -0.88 0.31
C MET A 192 -8.34 -0.51 -0.25
N PHE A 193 -8.36 0.24 -1.36
CA PHE A 193 -9.62 0.61 -2.03
C PHE A 193 -10.25 -0.58 -2.76
N VAL A 194 -9.43 -1.50 -3.26
CA VAL A 194 -9.90 -2.73 -3.91
C VAL A 194 -10.49 -3.68 -2.89
N TYR A 195 -9.88 -3.80 -1.72
CA TYR A 195 -10.44 -4.50 -0.56
C TYR A 195 -11.72 -3.83 -0.03
N GLY A 196 -12.02 -2.59 -0.42
CA GLY A 196 -13.17 -1.82 0.02
C GLY A 196 -13.04 -1.32 1.46
N CYS A 197 -11.86 -0.82 1.84
CA CYS A 197 -11.67 -0.15 3.12
C CYS A 197 -12.52 1.12 3.20
N PRO A 198 -13.41 1.27 4.19
CA PRO A 198 -14.35 2.41 4.25
C PRO A 198 -13.66 3.77 4.31
N ARG A 199 -12.57 3.89 5.07
CA ARG A 199 -11.80 5.11 5.26
C ARG A 199 -10.32 4.81 5.27
N VAL A 200 -9.56 5.49 4.39
CA VAL A 200 -8.12 5.36 4.26
C VAL A 200 -7.46 6.73 4.44
N LEU A 201 -6.53 6.82 5.38
CA LEU A 201 -5.72 8.00 5.62
C LEU A 201 -4.37 7.82 4.93
N ARG A 202 -3.97 8.79 4.13
CA ARG A 202 -2.74 8.75 3.34
C ARG A 202 -1.91 10.01 3.53
N ASN A 203 -0.66 9.96 3.10
CA ASN A 203 0.26 11.10 3.11
C ASN A 203 0.49 11.69 4.51
N TYR A 204 0.54 10.83 5.54
CA TYR A 204 0.89 11.26 6.88
C TYR A 204 2.19 12.06 6.90
N SER A 205 2.15 13.23 7.50
CA SER A 205 3.30 14.13 7.62
C SER A 205 3.45 14.64 9.05
N LEU A 206 4.49 14.17 9.72
CA LEU A 206 4.89 14.68 11.05
C LEU A 206 5.18 16.19 11.06
N LYS A 207 5.55 16.77 9.89
CA LYS A 207 5.91 18.19 9.80
C LYS A 207 4.71 19.11 9.60
N LYS A 208 3.68 18.61 8.91
CA LYS A 208 2.51 19.39 8.54
C LYS A 208 1.30 19.12 9.41
N ASP A 209 1.37 18.11 10.28
CA ASP A 209 0.24 17.64 11.10
C ASP A 209 -1.03 17.30 10.30
N THR A 210 -0.85 16.89 9.05
CA THR A 210 -1.98 16.61 8.15
C THR A 210 -1.87 15.23 7.51
N MET A 211 -3.02 14.73 7.09
CA MET A 211 -3.22 13.55 6.25
C MET A 211 -4.30 13.83 5.22
N VAL A 212 -4.41 12.96 4.22
CA VAL A 212 -5.53 12.98 3.27
C VAL A 212 -6.44 11.81 3.58
N LEU A 213 -7.66 12.10 3.99
CA LEU A 213 -8.72 11.12 4.19
C LEU A 213 -9.38 10.80 2.84
N TYR A 214 -9.48 9.52 2.53
CA TYR A 214 -10.25 9.00 1.41
C TYR A 214 -11.46 8.25 1.96
N THR A 215 -12.65 8.59 1.48
CA THR A 215 -13.90 7.92 1.86
C THR A 215 -14.41 7.06 0.71
N MET A 216 -14.46 5.74 0.92
CA MET A 216 -14.76 4.77 -0.15
C MET A 216 -16.18 4.95 -0.72
N THR A 217 -17.17 5.23 0.10
CA THR A 217 -18.54 5.53 -0.37
C THR A 217 -18.54 6.67 -1.36
N ASN A 218 -17.90 7.79 -1.05
CA ASN A 218 -17.84 8.95 -1.93
C ASN A 218 -17.09 8.64 -3.24
N ILE A 219 -16.04 7.78 -3.18
CA ILE A 219 -15.35 7.31 -4.38
C ILE A 219 -16.33 6.53 -5.28
N LEU A 220 -17.06 5.57 -4.72
CA LEU A 220 -17.99 4.73 -5.47
C LEU A 220 -19.15 5.53 -6.05
N ASP A 221 -19.70 6.48 -5.28
CA ASP A 221 -20.76 7.37 -5.72
C ASP A 221 -20.33 8.24 -6.90
N ASN A 222 -19.13 8.84 -6.82
CA ASN A 222 -18.59 9.65 -7.91
C ASN A 222 -18.31 8.84 -9.19
N LEU A 223 -17.90 7.60 -9.02
CA LEU A 223 -17.64 6.70 -10.16
C LEU A 223 -18.90 5.98 -10.64
N HIS A 224 -20.04 6.15 -9.97
CA HIS A 224 -21.28 5.42 -10.26
C HIS A 224 -21.09 3.91 -10.34
N MET A 225 -20.37 3.35 -9.34
CA MET A 225 -19.98 1.94 -9.31
C MET A 225 -20.33 1.31 -7.96
N THR A 226 -20.59 0.00 -7.97
CA THR A 226 -20.57 -0.79 -6.74
C THR A 226 -19.14 -1.15 -6.36
N GLN A 227 -18.91 -1.55 -5.10
CA GLN A 227 -17.62 -2.08 -4.68
C GLN A 227 -17.21 -3.31 -5.50
N ALA A 228 -18.17 -4.16 -5.87
CA ALA A 228 -17.91 -5.35 -6.67
C ALA A 228 -17.40 -4.98 -8.09
N ASP A 229 -18.02 -3.96 -8.72
CA ASP A 229 -17.60 -3.44 -10.01
C ASP A 229 -16.19 -2.83 -9.93
N PHE A 230 -15.95 -2.02 -8.89
CA PHE A 230 -14.66 -1.39 -8.67
C PHE A 230 -13.55 -2.44 -8.49
N THR A 231 -13.79 -3.45 -7.63
CA THR A 231 -12.85 -4.57 -7.43
C THR A 231 -12.60 -5.33 -8.73
N GLU A 232 -13.64 -5.56 -9.55
CA GLU A 232 -13.52 -6.26 -10.83
C GLU A 232 -12.67 -5.49 -11.83
N VAL A 233 -12.91 -4.19 -11.99
CA VAL A 233 -12.13 -3.32 -12.88
C VAL A 233 -10.69 -3.18 -12.38
N CYS A 234 -10.49 -2.99 -11.08
CA CYS A 234 -9.17 -2.89 -10.50
C CYS A 234 -8.37 -4.19 -10.67
N SER A 235 -9.00 -5.35 -10.45
CA SER A 235 -8.37 -6.66 -10.65
C SER A 235 -7.90 -6.87 -12.09
N PHE A 236 -8.58 -6.28 -13.07
CA PHE A 236 -8.19 -6.34 -14.47
C PHE A 236 -6.89 -5.59 -14.77
N CYS A 237 -6.56 -4.52 -14.04
CA CYS A 237 -5.39 -3.68 -14.27
C CYS A 237 -4.30 -3.78 -13.19
N THR A 238 -4.31 -4.82 -12.36
CA THR A 238 -3.25 -5.08 -11.39
C THR A 238 -1.96 -5.57 -12.07
N ASP A 239 -0.84 -5.34 -11.42
CA ASP A 239 0.45 -5.88 -11.86
C ASP A 239 0.51 -7.43 -11.75
N TYR A 240 -0.35 -8.07 -10.95
CA TYR A 240 -0.47 -9.53 -10.85
C TYR A 240 -0.86 -10.19 -12.18
N ASN A 241 -1.64 -9.50 -13.01
CA ASN A 241 -2.08 -10.02 -14.30
C ASN A 241 -1.08 -9.79 -15.43
N LYS A 242 0.03 -9.07 -15.16
CA LYS A 242 1.00 -8.64 -16.21
C LYS A 242 0.30 -7.93 -17.39
N THR A 243 -0.89 -7.35 -17.15
CA THR A 243 -1.64 -6.64 -18.19
C THR A 243 -1.02 -5.27 -18.47
N ARG A 244 -1.18 -4.79 -19.71
CA ARG A 244 -0.71 -3.47 -20.12
C ARG A 244 -1.74 -2.35 -19.87
N PHE A 245 -2.92 -2.70 -19.33
CA PHE A 245 -3.99 -1.73 -19.14
C PHE A 245 -3.74 -0.88 -17.89
N THR A 246 -3.92 0.42 -18.06
CA THR A 246 -3.99 1.36 -16.94
C THR A 246 -5.43 1.40 -16.43
N ILE A 247 -5.62 1.92 -15.20
CA ILE A 247 -6.97 2.11 -14.65
C ILE A 247 -7.84 2.99 -15.55
N PHE A 248 -7.28 4.00 -16.23
CA PHE A 248 -8.00 4.86 -17.17
C PHE A 248 -8.59 4.05 -18.33
N ALA A 249 -7.78 3.16 -18.92
CA ALA A 249 -8.23 2.29 -20.01
C ALA A 249 -9.28 1.27 -19.53
N ALA A 250 -9.06 0.66 -18.37
CA ALA A 250 -9.99 -0.31 -17.77
C ALA A 250 -11.35 0.31 -17.46
N MET A 251 -11.37 1.50 -16.85
CA MET A 251 -12.61 2.25 -16.58
C MET A 251 -13.32 2.65 -17.88
N GLY A 252 -12.57 3.08 -18.90
CA GLY A 252 -13.15 3.35 -20.22
C GLY A 252 -13.84 2.15 -20.84
N LEU A 253 -13.26 0.94 -20.70
CA LEU A 253 -13.88 -0.32 -21.14
C LEU A 253 -15.10 -0.65 -20.30
N PHE A 254 -15.04 -0.47 -18.98
CA PHE A 254 -16.16 -0.73 -18.08
C PHE A 254 -17.38 0.14 -18.40
N TYR A 255 -17.19 1.45 -18.61
CA TYR A 255 -18.29 2.33 -19.00
C TYR A 255 -18.85 2.03 -20.40
N LYS A 256 -18.02 1.54 -21.33
CA LYS A 256 -18.50 1.02 -22.62
C LYS A 256 -19.35 -0.23 -22.43
N TYR A 257 -18.94 -1.13 -21.55
CA TYR A 257 -19.71 -2.31 -21.16
C TYR A 257 -21.08 -1.92 -20.60
N LEU A 258 -21.14 -1.00 -19.65
CA LEU A 258 -22.39 -0.56 -19.04
C LEU A 258 -23.37 0.02 -20.07
N ARG A 259 -22.89 0.79 -21.05
CA ARG A 259 -23.72 1.38 -22.11
C ARG A 259 -24.24 0.35 -23.12
N ARG A 260 -23.53 -0.75 -23.32
CA ARG A 260 -23.83 -1.76 -24.34
C ARG A 260 -24.35 -3.07 -23.77
N LYS A 261 -24.48 -3.15 -22.46
CA LYS A 261 -24.97 -4.34 -21.77
C LYS A 261 -26.38 -4.66 -22.24
N LYS A 262 -26.50 -5.74 -23.04
CA LYS A 262 -27.76 -6.37 -23.40
C LYS A 262 -27.78 -7.76 -22.76
N GLY A 263 -28.67 -7.95 -21.77
CA GLY A 263 -28.77 -9.22 -21.05
C GLY A 263 -27.79 -9.36 -19.88
N ILE A 264 -27.69 -10.57 -19.34
CA ILE A 264 -26.91 -10.89 -18.13
C ILE A 264 -25.55 -11.45 -18.56
N ILE A 265 -24.64 -10.59 -18.96
CA ILE A 265 -23.23 -10.98 -19.16
C ILE A 265 -22.35 -10.21 -18.19
N THR A 266 -21.29 -10.84 -17.65
CA THR A 266 -20.32 -10.19 -16.77
C THR A 266 -19.38 -9.28 -17.56
N PHE A 267 -18.71 -8.36 -16.88
CA PHE A 267 -17.72 -7.50 -17.53
C PHE A 267 -16.60 -8.33 -18.20
N TYR A 268 -16.12 -9.37 -17.55
CA TYR A 268 -15.08 -10.23 -18.15
C TYR A 268 -15.59 -11.03 -19.35
N ASP A 269 -16.84 -11.49 -19.36
CA ASP A 269 -17.43 -12.14 -20.53
C ASP A 269 -17.58 -11.17 -21.70
N TRP A 270 -17.94 -9.92 -21.40
CA TRP A 270 -17.98 -8.86 -22.41
C TRP A 270 -16.59 -8.55 -22.98
N LEU A 271 -15.53 -8.55 -22.16
CA LEU A 271 -14.15 -8.39 -22.62
C LEU A 271 -13.71 -9.54 -23.55
N ILE A 272 -14.15 -10.78 -23.29
CA ILE A 272 -13.92 -11.92 -24.18
C ILE A 272 -14.68 -11.72 -25.52
N TYR A 273 -15.97 -11.40 -25.41
CA TYR A 273 -16.82 -11.17 -26.59
C TYR A 273 -16.23 -10.07 -27.51
N THR A 274 -15.69 -9.03 -26.93
CA THR A 274 -15.05 -7.93 -27.66
C THR A 274 -13.58 -8.19 -28.01
N LYS A 275 -13.08 -9.40 -27.76
CA LYS A 275 -11.69 -9.85 -28.05
C LYS A 275 -10.60 -9.00 -27.36
N VAL A 276 -10.94 -8.37 -26.24
CA VAL A 276 -9.97 -7.62 -25.42
C VAL A 276 -9.10 -8.58 -24.62
N ILE A 277 -9.69 -9.67 -24.12
CA ILE A 277 -9.00 -10.74 -23.39
C ILE A 277 -9.38 -12.11 -23.97
N SER A 278 -8.57 -13.14 -23.65
CA SER A 278 -8.87 -14.54 -23.96
C SER A 278 -9.66 -15.22 -22.84
N ILE A 279 -10.21 -16.41 -23.10
CA ILE A 279 -10.87 -17.26 -22.10
C ILE A 279 -9.88 -17.63 -20.98
N ASN A 280 -8.62 -17.91 -21.33
CA ASN A 280 -7.58 -18.24 -20.34
C ASN A 280 -7.26 -17.06 -19.43
N ASP A 281 -7.33 -15.82 -19.94
CA ASP A 281 -7.12 -14.63 -19.14
C ASP A 281 -8.25 -14.43 -18.13
N LYS A 282 -9.50 -14.76 -18.47
CA LYS A 282 -10.62 -14.66 -17.54
C LYS A 282 -10.38 -15.47 -16.26
N GLN A 283 -9.86 -16.71 -16.37
CA GLN A 283 -9.60 -17.53 -15.19
C GLN A 283 -8.53 -16.90 -14.29
N LYS A 284 -7.47 -16.34 -14.88
CA LYS A 284 -6.45 -15.60 -14.11
C LYS A 284 -7.04 -14.38 -13.41
N LEU A 285 -7.89 -13.62 -14.11
CA LEU A 285 -8.56 -12.45 -13.54
C LEU A 285 -9.48 -12.81 -12.37
N LEU A 286 -10.21 -13.93 -12.47
CA LEU A 286 -11.04 -14.41 -11.38
C LEU A 286 -10.21 -14.82 -10.16
N ASN A 287 -9.06 -15.43 -10.37
CA ASN A 287 -8.13 -15.77 -9.27
C ASN A 287 -7.59 -14.51 -8.60
N VAL A 288 -7.16 -13.51 -9.38
CA VAL A 288 -6.71 -12.22 -8.82
C VAL A 288 -7.85 -11.50 -8.08
N LYS A 289 -9.08 -11.50 -8.62
CA LYS A 289 -10.25 -10.92 -7.94
C LYS A 289 -10.49 -11.59 -6.59
N LYS A 290 -10.29 -12.90 -6.47
CA LYS A 290 -10.43 -13.64 -5.21
C LYS A 290 -9.44 -13.18 -4.14
N MET A 291 -8.22 -12.76 -4.53
CA MET A 291 -7.22 -12.24 -3.58
C MET A 291 -7.70 -10.99 -2.82
N PHE A 292 -8.65 -10.24 -3.39
CA PHE A 292 -9.25 -9.06 -2.75
C PHE A 292 -10.52 -9.36 -1.94
N LEU A 293 -10.90 -10.63 -1.83
CA LEU A 293 -12.01 -11.07 -0.96
C LEU A 293 -11.45 -11.43 0.41
N ILE A 294 -11.72 -10.60 1.39
CA ILE A 294 -11.29 -10.85 2.77
C ILE A 294 -12.09 -12.02 3.33
N ASP A 295 -11.42 -13.10 3.75
CA ASP A 295 -12.07 -14.16 4.53
C ASP A 295 -12.28 -13.68 5.98
N ILE A 296 -13.51 -13.27 6.23
CA ILE A 296 -13.93 -12.78 7.54
C ILE A 296 -13.76 -13.87 8.63
N ASN A 297 -13.95 -15.16 8.28
CA ASN A 297 -13.87 -16.25 9.26
C ASN A 297 -12.43 -16.55 9.68
N GLU A 298 -11.47 -16.43 8.76
CA GLU A 298 -10.04 -16.53 9.09
C GLU A 298 -9.58 -15.40 10.02
N GLN A 299 -10.08 -14.20 9.78
CA GLN A 299 -9.76 -13.03 10.60
C GLN A 299 -10.44 -13.10 11.99
N ILE A 300 -11.63 -13.71 12.12
CA ILE A 300 -12.34 -13.90 13.40
C ILE A 300 -11.54 -14.79 14.37
N LYS A 301 -10.83 -15.80 13.91
CA LYS A 301 -9.94 -16.61 14.76
C LYS A 301 -8.83 -15.79 15.42
N SER A 302 -8.44 -14.69 14.79
CA SER A 302 -7.53 -13.66 15.35
C SER A 302 -8.26 -12.66 16.25
N SER A 303 -9.60 -12.52 16.12
CA SER A 303 -10.39 -11.49 16.80
C SER A 303 -10.57 -11.72 18.30
N ASN A 304 -10.45 -12.94 18.80
CA ASN A 304 -10.46 -13.22 20.24
C ASN A 304 -9.24 -12.61 20.97
N LEU A 305 -8.14 -12.38 20.24
CA LEU A 305 -7.00 -11.58 20.71
C LEU A 305 -7.30 -10.08 20.58
N ILE A 306 -7.93 -9.66 19.48
CA ILE A 306 -8.28 -8.27 19.20
C ILE A 306 -9.22 -7.72 20.27
N THR A 307 -10.26 -8.46 20.66
CA THR A 307 -11.25 -8.03 21.67
C THR A 307 -10.63 -7.86 23.06
N LYS A 308 -9.51 -8.54 23.35
CA LYS A 308 -8.76 -8.40 24.62
C LYS A 308 -7.76 -7.26 24.60
N MET A 309 -7.41 -6.74 23.41
CA MET A 309 -6.37 -5.72 23.22
C MET A 309 -6.94 -4.33 22.87
N ILE A 310 -8.21 -4.23 22.50
CA ILE A 310 -8.93 -3.01 22.13
C ILE A 310 -10.09 -2.75 23.08
#